data_ba6f8500b2dd915500ed5ab274b16f3d
#
_entry.id   ba6f8500b2dd915500ed5ab274b16f3d
#
_cell.length_a   1.000
_cell.length_b   1.000
_cell.length_c   1.000
_cell.angle_alpha   90.00
_cell.angle_beta   90.00
_cell.angle_gamma   90.00
#
_symmetry.space_group_name_H-M   'P 1'
#
loop_
_entity.id
_entity.type
_entity.pdbx_description
1 polymer ?
#
loop_
_entity_poly.entity_id
_entity_poly.type
_entity_poly.pdbx_seq_one_letter_code
_entity_poly.pdbx_strand_id
1 'polypeptide(L)'
;MKLTRAQFLKALPAAALVLAGCTAAPTAPADTDELMFDYAYPLDYATQFTADCYADGSTLLTIPDAQAKFLVRPEGAATLHTVPEGVTVLQQPVQNIYLVSTSAMDLFLHLDALDSIALSGTRTEGWYLDEAKQAMQTGHAYPIPRRFSLQIYLNF
;
A
#
# COMPACT_ATOMS: atom_id res chain seq x y z
N MET A 1 -32.92 68.50 6.03
CA MET A 1 -33.52 67.72 7.13
C MET A 1 -32.45 66.80 7.69
N LYS A 2 -32.05 67.03 8.96
CA LYS A 2 -31.03 66.20 9.63
C LYS A 2 -31.73 65.12 10.41
N LEU A 3 -31.58 63.89 10.04
CA LEU A 3 -32.10 62.70 10.74
C LEU A 3 -31.36 62.55 12.08
N THR A 4 -32.11 62.50 13.18
CA THR A 4 -31.56 62.34 14.54
C THR A 4 -31.17 60.85 14.77
N ARG A 5 -30.12 60.65 15.62
CA ARG A 5 -29.56 59.34 15.98
C ARG A 5 -30.58 58.30 16.44
N ALA A 6 -31.75 58.75 16.97
CA ALA A 6 -32.81 57.88 17.44
C ALA A 6 -33.66 57.26 16.31
N GLN A 7 -33.59 57.80 15.10
CA GLN A 7 -34.30 57.26 13.94
C GLN A 7 -33.46 56.22 13.20
N PHE A 8 -32.15 56.18 13.42
CA PHE A 8 -31.28 55.19 12.80
C PHE A 8 -31.31 53.82 13.51
N LEU A 9 -31.76 53.79 14.78
CA LEU A 9 -31.87 52.53 15.52
C LEU A 9 -33.15 51.76 15.33
N LYS A 10 -34.15 52.29 14.60
CA LYS A 10 -35.40 51.58 14.35
C LYS A 10 -35.52 50.93 12.97
N ALA A 11 -34.47 51.04 12.15
CA ALA A 11 -34.49 50.48 10.79
C ALA A 11 -33.60 49.22 10.64
N LEU A 12 -33.16 48.60 11.74
CA LEU A 12 -32.36 47.39 11.71
C LEU A 12 -32.99 46.25 12.55
N PRO A 13 -34.10 45.72 12.13
CA PRO A 13 -34.22 44.27 12.34
C PRO A 13 -34.97 43.58 11.21
N ALA A 14 -34.39 43.43 10.05
CA ALA A 14 -34.97 42.55 9.03
C ALA A 14 -33.95 41.95 8.05
N ALA A 15 -32.65 42.07 8.32
CA ALA A 15 -31.64 41.54 7.42
C ALA A 15 -30.65 40.54 8.09
N ALA A 16 -31.00 39.94 9.22
CA ALA A 16 -30.15 39.00 9.97
C ALA A 16 -30.75 37.58 10.10
N LEU A 17 -31.45 37.10 9.09
CA LEU A 17 -32.12 35.81 9.16
C LEU A 17 -32.13 35.05 7.82
N VAL A 18 -31.00 34.98 7.10
CA VAL A 18 -30.77 33.95 6.08
C VAL A 18 -29.27 33.70 5.92
N LEU A 19 -28.62 33.13 6.94
CA LEU A 19 -27.31 32.49 6.81
C LEU A 19 -27.21 31.30 7.79
N ALA A 20 -28.28 30.52 7.90
CA ALA A 20 -28.18 29.13 8.31
C ALA A 20 -27.91 28.31 7.04
N GLY A 21 -26.80 28.59 6.38
CA GLY A 21 -26.23 27.68 5.42
C GLY A 21 -25.89 26.42 6.18
N CYS A 22 -26.53 25.29 5.87
CA CYS A 22 -26.09 23.97 6.25
C CYS A 22 -24.64 23.84 5.78
N THR A 23 -23.70 24.05 6.68
CA THR A 23 -22.38 23.44 6.55
C THR A 23 -22.65 21.95 6.70
N ALA A 24 -22.90 21.26 5.58
CA ALA A 24 -22.73 19.83 5.54
C ALA A 24 -21.29 19.61 6.01
N ALA A 25 -21.13 19.10 7.24
CA ALA A 25 -19.86 18.59 7.68
C ALA A 25 -19.39 17.62 6.57
N PRO A 26 -18.10 17.67 6.17
CA PRO A 26 -17.61 16.65 5.26
C PRO A 26 -17.93 15.32 5.92
N THR A 27 -18.82 14.56 5.29
CA THR A 27 -19.08 13.17 5.70
C THR A 27 -17.72 12.51 5.59
N ALA A 28 -17.13 12.15 6.71
CA ALA A 28 -15.97 11.28 6.71
C ALA A 28 -16.34 10.09 5.81
N PRO A 29 -15.48 9.66 4.89
CA PRO A 29 -15.74 8.48 4.09
C PRO A 29 -16.16 7.38 5.07
N ALA A 30 -17.30 6.77 4.81
CA ALA A 30 -17.76 5.64 5.60
C ALA A 30 -16.63 4.64 5.60
N ASP A 31 -16.14 4.31 6.78
CA ASP A 31 -15.09 3.34 7.05
C ASP A 31 -15.70 1.95 6.76
N THR A 32 -15.90 1.67 5.47
CA THR A 32 -16.40 0.39 5.01
C THR A 32 -15.20 -0.52 4.82
N ASP A 33 -15.01 -1.42 5.78
CA ASP A 33 -14.06 -2.55 5.70
C ASP A 33 -14.32 -3.49 4.51
N GLU A 34 -15.36 -3.21 3.74
CA GLU A 34 -15.80 -4.08 2.67
C GLU A 34 -15.02 -3.77 1.38
N LEU A 35 -14.13 -4.70 1.04
CA LEU A 35 -13.44 -4.69 -0.25
C LEU A 35 -14.48 -4.96 -1.35
N MET A 36 -14.84 -3.92 -2.11
CA MET A 36 -15.73 -4.06 -3.25
C MET A 36 -14.98 -4.66 -4.44
N PHE A 37 -15.33 -5.91 -4.79
CA PHE A 37 -14.78 -6.56 -5.99
C PHE A 37 -15.13 -5.72 -7.23
N ASP A 38 -14.12 -5.50 -8.10
CA ASP A 38 -14.27 -4.77 -9.36
C ASP A 38 -14.16 -5.74 -10.54
N TYR A 39 -13.00 -6.37 -10.73
CA TYR A 39 -12.80 -7.34 -11.81
C TYR A 39 -11.69 -8.34 -11.47
N ALA A 40 -11.75 -9.52 -12.12
CA ALA A 40 -10.63 -10.46 -12.14
C ALA A 40 -9.63 -10.04 -13.23
N TYR A 41 -8.37 -9.85 -12.85
CA TYR A 41 -7.31 -9.49 -13.80
C TYR A 41 -7.11 -10.62 -14.82
N PRO A 42 -7.19 -10.35 -16.13
CA PRO A 42 -7.01 -11.38 -17.14
C PRO A 42 -5.55 -11.85 -17.17
N LEU A 43 -5.34 -13.15 -16.99
CA LEU A 43 -4.03 -13.78 -17.05
C LEU A 43 -3.97 -14.64 -18.31
N ASP A 44 -3.25 -14.16 -19.35
CA ASP A 44 -3.21 -14.84 -20.65
C ASP A 44 -2.40 -16.14 -20.62
N TYR A 45 -1.38 -16.22 -19.78
CA TYR A 45 -0.43 -17.34 -19.73
C TYR A 45 -0.28 -17.97 -18.34
N ALA A 46 -0.48 -17.21 -17.30
CA ALA A 46 -0.31 -17.72 -15.94
C ALA A 46 -1.56 -18.47 -15.47
N THR A 47 -1.39 -19.71 -15.02
CA THR A 47 -2.47 -20.57 -14.55
C THR A 47 -2.33 -20.96 -13.07
N GLN A 48 -1.22 -20.55 -12.42
CA GLN A 48 -0.88 -20.97 -11.07
C GLN A 48 -1.43 -20.04 -9.98
N PHE A 49 -2.00 -18.90 -10.38
CA PHE A 49 -2.61 -17.96 -9.44
C PHE A 49 -3.75 -17.19 -10.11
N THR A 50 -4.58 -16.54 -9.30
CA THR A 50 -5.57 -15.56 -9.74
C THR A 50 -5.30 -14.21 -9.10
N ALA A 51 -5.78 -13.14 -9.73
CA ALA A 51 -5.67 -11.78 -9.23
C ALA A 51 -7.05 -11.11 -9.32
N ASP A 52 -7.66 -10.87 -8.16
CA ASP A 52 -8.95 -10.19 -8.04
C ASP A 52 -8.72 -8.74 -7.63
N CYS A 53 -9.12 -7.81 -8.48
CA CYS A 53 -8.95 -6.37 -8.27
C CYS A 53 -10.18 -5.77 -7.60
N TYR A 54 -9.96 -4.84 -6.69
CA TYR A 54 -10.98 -4.15 -5.91
C TYR A 54 -11.04 -2.66 -6.22
N ALA A 55 -12.18 -2.04 -5.98
CA ALA A 55 -12.44 -0.64 -6.31
C ALA A 55 -11.52 0.36 -5.58
N ASP A 56 -10.94 -0.03 -4.44
CA ASP A 56 -9.96 0.76 -3.68
C ASP A 56 -8.53 0.65 -4.23
N GLY A 57 -8.34 -0.08 -5.34
CA GLY A 57 -7.03 -0.37 -5.93
C GLY A 57 -6.30 -1.56 -5.30
N SER A 58 -6.87 -2.21 -4.30
CA SER A 58 -6.31 -3.44 -3.72
C SER A 58 -6.41 -4.61 -4.70
N THR A 59 -5.49 -5.56 -4.59
CA THR A 59 -5.51 -6.78 -5.41
C THR A 59 -5.29 -8.00 -4.52
N LEU A 60 -6.20 -8.97 -4.58
CA LEU A 60 -6.06 -10.26 -3.91
C LEU A 60 -5.43 -11.27 -4.87
N LEU A 61 -4.22 -11.69 -4.55
CA LEU A 61 -3.54 -12.80 -5.22
C LEU A 61 -3.87 -14.09 -4.50
N THR A 62 -4.41 -15.07 -5.22
CA THR A 62 -4.67 -16.41 -4.68
C THR A 62 -3.81 -17.43 -5.40
N ILE A 63 -3.01 -18.19 -4.65
CA ILE A 63 -2.12 -19.25 -5.15
C ILE A 63 -2.65 -20.59 -4.60
N PRO A 64 -3.48 -21.33 -5.34
CA PRO A 64 -4.19 -22.52 -4.82
C PRO A 64 -3.25 -23.61 -4.34
N ASP A 65 -2.21 -23.92 -5.12
CA ASP A 65 -1.26 -25.00 -4.80
C ASP A 65 -0.46 -24.75 -3.52
N ALA A 66 -0.18 -23.47 -3.24
CA ALA A 66 0.48 -23.06 -2.00
C ALA A 66 -0.50 -22.79 -0.86
N GLN A 67 -1.81 -22.87 -1.11
CA GLN A 67 -2.86 -22.45 -0.16
C GLN A 67 -2.62 -21.05 0.41
N ALA A 68 -2.01 -20.16 -0.38
CA ALA A 68 -1.61 -18.84 0.04
C ALA A 68 -2.48 -17.75 -0.62
N LYS A 69 -2.79 -16.72 0.17
CA LYS A 69 -3.52 -15.53 -0.28
C LYS A 69 -2.80 -14.29 0.19
N PHE A 70 -2.58 -13.36 -0.74
CA PHE A 70 -1.93 -12.09 -0.47
C PHE A 70 -2.81 -10.95 -0.93
N LEU A 71 -3.19 -10.08 -0.02
CA LEU A 71 -3.90 -8.84 -0.34
C LEU A 71 -2.88 -7.71 -0.47
N VAL A 72 -2.58 -7.33 -1.71
CA VAL A 72 -1.71 -6.20 -2.02
C VAL A 72 -2.54 -4.93 -1.96
N ARG A 73 -2.16 -4.00 -1.08
CA ARG A 73 -2.85 -2.73 -0.89
C ARG A 73 -2.02 -1.57 -1.39
N PRO A 74 -2.63 -0.61 -2.12
CA PRO A 74 -1.91 0.57 -2.58
C PRO A 74 -1.50 1.46 -1.42
N GLU A 75 -0.48 2.30 -1.65
CA GLU A 75 -0.07 3.33 -0.71
C GLU A 75 -1.24 4.27 -0.40
N GLY A 76 -1.43 4.61 0.86
CA GLY A 76 -2.52 5.49 1.30
C GLY A 76 -3.91 4.83 1.37
N ALA A 77 -4.04 3.53 1.07
CA ALA A 77 -5.30 2.83 1.30
C ALA A 77 -5.72 2.87 2.77
N ALA A 78 -7.01 3.02 3.04
CA ALA A 78 -7.55 3.02 4.39
C ALA A 78 -7.19 1.74 5.14
N THR A 79 -6.93 1.83 6.44
CA THR A 79 -6.59 0.65 7.25
C THR A 79 -7.79 -0.31 7.30
N LEU A 80 -7.55 -1.59 7.03
CA LEU A 80 -8.56 -2.64 7.25
C LEU A 80 -8.67 -2.91 8.76
N HIS A 81 -9.88 -2.86 9.30
CA HIS A 81 -10.13 -3.24 10.69
C HIS A 81 -10.17 -4.77 10.84
N THR A 82 -10.55 -5.47 9.78
CA THR A 82 -10.65 -6.92 9.78
C THR A 82 -9.95 -7.49 8.53
N VAL A 83 -8.95 -8.34 8.76
CA VAL A 83 -8.30 -9.11 7.69
C VAL A 83 -8.93 -10.50 7.65
N PRO A 84 -9.38 -10.98 6.48
CA PRO A 84 -9.92 -12.34 6.37
C PRO A 84 -8.89 -13.39 6.81
N GLU A 85 -9.36 -14.46 7.43
CA GLU A 85 -8.49 -15.56 7.86
C GLU A 85 -7.71 -16.15 6.68
N GLY A 86 -6.42 -16.43 6.89
CA GLY A 86 -5.54 -17.00 5.87
C GLY A 86 -5.07 -16.00 4.79
N VAL A 87 -5.35 -14.70 4.96
CA VAL A 87 -4.87 -13.66 4.04
C VAL A 87 -3.71 -12.90 4.65
N THR A 88 -2.60 -12.82 3.92
CA THR A 88 -1.46 -11.96 4.27
C THR A 88 -1.61 -10.61 3.57
N VAL A 89 -1.60 -9.51 4.34
CA VAL A 89 -1.68 -8.16 3.78
C VAL A 89 -0.28 -7.66 3.45
N LEU A 90 -0.10 -7.20 2.20
CA LEU A 90 1.11 -6.55 1.71
C LEU A 90 0.80 -5.09 1.40
N GLN A 91 1.22 -4.20 2.30
CA GLN A 91 1.03 -2.76 2.11
C GLN A 91 2.13 -2.20 1.21
N GLN A 92 1.75 -1.49 0.13
CA GLN A 92 2.70 -0.77 -0.72
C GLN A 92 3.12 0.56 -0.05
N PRO A 93 4.37 1.02 -0.30
CA PRO A 93 5.44 0.31 -0.98
C PRO A 93 5.97 -0.86 -0.15
N VAL A 94 6.12 -2.04 -0.75
CA VAL A 94 6.70 -3.21 -0.08
C VAL A 94 8.21 -2.97 0.08
N GLN A 95 8.69 -3.00 1.31
CA GLN A 95 10.09 -2.75 1.67
C GLN A 95 10.63 -3.85 2.59
N ASN A 96 11.93 -3.80 2.86
CA ASN A 96 12.62 -4.76 3.73
C ASN A 96 12.52 -6.20 3.22
N ILE A 97 12.60 -6.36 1.90
CA ILE A 97 12.48 -7.67 1.25
C ILE A 97 13.75 -8.49 1.52
N TYR A 98 13.56 -9.76 1.90
CA TYR A 98 14.62 -10.75 1.89
C TYR A 98 14.60 -11.50 0.56
N LEU A 99 15.55 -11.19 -0.33
CA LEU A 99 15.66 -11.82 -1.63
C LEU A 99 16.54 -13.09 -1.54
N VAL A 100 15.92 -14.26 -1.69
CA VAL A 100 16.60 -15.56 -1.68
C VAL A 100 16.91 -16.01 -3.12
N SER A 101 15.96 -15.84 -4.03
CA SER A 101 16.09 -16.30 -5.41
C SER A 101 16.94 -15.34 -6.24
N THR A 102 18.02 -15.85 -6.82
CA THR A 102 18.89 -15.07 -7.70
C THR A 102 18.19 -14.65 -8.99
N SER A 103 17.26 -15.47 -9.51
CA SER A 103 16.49 -15.15 -10.71
C SER A 103 15.52 -14.00 -10.53
N ALA A 104 15.09 -13.71 -9.31
CA ALA A 104 14.19 -12.59 -9.04
C ALA A 104 14.93 -11.25 -9.03
N MET A 105 16.25 -11.21 -8.85
CA MET A 105 17.02 -9.97 -8.83
C MET A 105 16.88 -9.16 -10.12
N ASP A 106 16.82 -9.83 -11.25
CA ASP A 106 16.65 -9.19 -12.56
C ASP A 106 15.28 -8.46 -12.66
N LEU A 107 14.24 -9.02 -12.05
CA LEU A 107 12.94 -8.35 -11.98
C LEU A 107 13.00 -7.07 -11.15
N PHE A 108 13.71 -7.08 -10.02
CA PHE A 108 13.88 -5.88 -9.19
C PHE A 108 14.67 -4.80 -9.92
N LEU A 109 15.67 -5.17 -10.72
CA LEU A 109 16.40 -4.25 -11.58
C LEU A 109 15.49 -3.57 -12.60
N HIS A 110 14.69 -4.36 -13.33
CA HIS A 110 13.79 -3.84 -14.36
C HIS A 110 12.64 -3.00 -13.81
N LEU A 111 12.26 -3.21 -12.55
CA LEU A 111 11.25 -2.42 -11.85
C LEU A 111 11.82 -1.19 -11.13
N ASP A 112 13.14 -0.97 -11.20
CA ASP A 112 13.86 0.07 -10.42
C ASP A 112 13.56 -0.01 -8.92
N ALA A 113 13.51 -1.26 -8.40
CA ALA A 113 13.05 -1.57 -7.05
C ALA A 113 14.15 -2.19 -6.16
N LEU A 114 15.42 -2.03 -6.50
CA LEU A 114 16.54 -2.56 -5.71
C LEU A 114 16.55 -2.06 -4.26
N ASP A 115 16.11 -0.82 -4.05
CA ASP A 115 16.07 -0.19 -2.73
C ASP A 115 15.06 -0.86 -1.78
N SER A 116 14.12 -1.64 -2.30
CA SER A 116 13.19 -2.42 -1.50
C SER A 116 13.81 -3.66 -0.86
N ILE A 117 15.00 -4.09 -1.33
CA ILE A 117 15.71 -5.28 -0.86
C ILE A 117 16.58 -4.91 0.33
N ALA A 118 16.23 -5.37 1.52
CA ALA A 118 17.05 -5.18 2.71
C ALA A 118 18.10 -6.28 2.89
N LEU A 119 17.79 -7.51 2.51
CA LEU A 119 18.65 -8.67 2.72
C LEU A 119 18.74 -9.53 1.46
N SER A 120 19.93 -10.05 1.19
CA SER A 120 20.18 -10.98 0.08
C SER A 120 20.69 -12.33 0.60
N GLY A 121 20.12 -13.42 0.10
CA GLY A 121 20.62 -14.78 0.36
C GLY A 121 21.93 -15.08 -0.37
N THR A 122 22.28 -14.26 -1.37
CA THR A 122 23.51 -14.39 -2.15
C THR A 122 24.50 -13.30 -1.74
N ARG A 123 25.78 -13.66 -1.54
CA ARG A 123 26.83 -12.71 -1.22
C ARG A 123 27.20 -11.87 -2.43
N THR A 124 27.79 -10.71 -2.19
CA THR A 124 28.24 -9.76 -3.23
C THR A 124 29.05 -10.44 -4.34
N GLU A 125 29.96 -11.33 -3.99
CA GLU A 125 30.85 -12.03 -4.95
C GLU A 125 30.09 -13.08 -5.79
N GLY A 126 28.93 -13.52 -5.32
CA GLY A 126 28.08 -14.50 -6.01
C GLY A 126 27.13 -13.91 -7.05
N TRP A 127 27.04 -12.58 -7.14
CA TRP A 127 26.24 -11.92 -8.14
C TRP A 127 26.99 -11.73 -9.45
N TYR A 128 26.33 -11.91 -10.57
CA TYR A 128 26.85 -11.58 -11.91
C TYR A 128 26.45 -10.18 -12.37
N LEU A 129 25.36 -9.64 -11.82
CA LEU A 129 24.81 -8.31 -12.15
C LEU A 129 25.59 -7.25 -11.38
N ASP A 130 26.18 -6.30 -12.09
CA ASP A 130 27.03 -5.27 -11.49
C ASP A 130 26.20 -4.29 -10.64
N GLU A 131 24.97 -4.01 -11.02
CA GLU A 131 24.02 -3.18 -10.27
C GLU A 131 23.71 -3.82 -8.90
N ALA A 132 23.50 -5.14 -8.85
CA ALA A 132 23.27 -5.87 -7.61
C ALA A 132 24.50 -5.80 -6.69
N LYS A 133 25.72 -5.95 -7.25
CA LYS A 133 26.97 -5.79 -6.48
C LYS A 133 27.10 -4.38 -5.93
N GLN A 134 26.79 -3.36 -6.76
CA GLN A 134 26.85 -1.96 -6.36
C GLN A 134 25.85 -1.66 -5.23
N ALA A 135 24.59 -2.12 -5.35
CA ALA A 135 23.58 -1.95 -4.31
C ALA A 135 24.03 -2.54 -2.96
N MET A 136 24.67 -3.72 -2.98
CA MET A 136 25.21 -4.34 -1.78
C MET A 136 26.43 -3.61 -1.20
N GLN A 137 27.27 -3.01 -2.05
CA GLN A 137 28.45 -2.24 -1.61
C GLN A 137 28.04 -0.87 -1.01
N THR A 138 26.97 -0.27 -1.50
CA THR A 138 26.45 1.01 -1.02
C THR A 138 25.57 0.87 0.22
N GLY A 139 25.28 -0.36 0.64
CA GLY A 139 24.51 -0.64 1.86
C GLY A 139 23.00 -0.67 1.67
N HIS A 140 22.50 -0.71 0.44
CA HIS A 140 21.07 -0.87 0.17
C HIS A 140 20.57 -2.30 0.41
N ALA A 141 21.44 -3.30 0.16
CA ALA A 141 21.12 -4.70 0.45
C ALA A 141 22.30 -5.37 1.17
N TYR A 142 22.04 -6.10 2.25
CA TYR A 142 23.07 -6.76 3.04
C TYR A 142 23.04 -8.28 2.84
N PRO A 143 24.20 -8.95 2.65
CA PRO A 143 24.26 -10.40 2.65
C PRO A 143 23.95 -10.92 4.05
N ILE A 144 23.09 -11.94 4.15
CA ILE A 144 22.81 -12.57 5.44
C ILE A 144 24.07 -13.31 5.94
N PRO A 145 24.53 -13.05 7.17
CA PRO A 145 25.58 -13.83 7.78
C PRO A 145 25.17 -15.32 7.89
N ARG A 146 26.07 -16.25 7.58
CA ARG A 146 25.80 -17.71 7.59
C ARG A 146 25.14 -18.22 8.88
N ARG A 147 25.29 -17.52 10.00
CA ARG A 147 24.68 -17.88 11.29
C ARG A 147 23.17 -17.66 11.35
N PHE A 148 22.61 -16.79 10.51
CA PHE A 148 21.16 -16.50 10.49
C PHE A 148 20.39 -17.34 9.49
N SER A 149 21.01 -17.89 8.46
CA SER A 149 20.36 -18.69 7.44
C SER A 149 19.73 -19.99 7.99
N LEU A 150 20.19 -20.50 9.12
CA LEU A 150 19.64 -21.72 9.73
C LEU A 150 18.41 -21.45 10.62
N GLN A 151 18.25 -20.24 11.13
CA GLN A 151 17.18 -19.91 12.09
C GLN A 151 15.89 -19.47 11.41
N ILE A 152 15.96 -18.96 10.19
CA ILE A 152 14.77 -18.52 9.42
C ILE A 152 14.00 -19.72 8.86
N TYR A 153 14.65 -20.86 8.60
CA TYR A 153 14.01 -22.09 8.12
C TYR A 153 13.26 -22.88 9.20
N LEU A 154 13.38 -22.52 10.48
CA LEU A 154 12.78 -23.27 11.60
C LEU A 154 11.53 -22.59 12.19
N ASN A 155 11.08 -21.45 11.68
CA ASN A 155 9.93 -20.68 12.17
C ASN A 155 8.80 -20.55 11.15
N PHE A 156 8.70 -21.46 10.19
CA PHE A 156 7.54 -21.62 9.32
C PHE A 156 6.87 -22.98 9.55
#